data_cedcd31c8f9e2af2573e7ee57b6ad884
#
_entry.id   cedcd31c8f9e2af2573e7ee57b6ad884
#
_cell.length_a   1.000
_cell.length_b   1.000
_cell.length_c   1.000
_cell.angle_alpha   90.00
_cell.angle_beta   90.00
_cell.angle_gamma   90.00
#
_symmetry.space_group_name_H-M   'P 1'
#
loop_
_entity.id
_entity.type
_entity.pdbx_description
1 polymer ?
#
loop_
_entity_poly.entity_id
_entity_poly.type
_entity_poly.pdbx_seq_one_letter_code
_entity_poly.pdbx_strand_id
1 'polypeptide(L)'
;ILLPEDYLARATSKRVSNYTRNDYAPRKSEGYGYQFWITDKGYSAYGMGSQYAFFFPDKDLLFVCTGDTQVSADDFCGEFLYEWVSDVYDEVTDKKLDEGDDYENLKRKTDEFSLPDFCGVKQTPFAEEINGKKYILRANEMGIKWFRVWLNNDDGFFEYENARGVKRLNFGLCGYKQGKFPETNFYSRRVGIP
;
A
#
# COMPACT_ATOMS: atom_id res chain seq x y z
N ILE A 1 -9.58 -13.41 27.10
CA ILE A 1 -9.34 -14.12 25.82
C ILE A 1 -10.68 -14.21 25.12
N LEU A 2 -10.78 -13.71 23.87
CA LEU A 2 -12.02 -13.71 23.09
C LEU A 2 -12.26 -15.04 22.35
N LEU A 3 -11.21 -15.81 22.12
CA LEU A 3 -11.25 -17.08 21.41
C LEU A 3 -10.65 -18.19 22.27
N PRO A 4 -11.14 -19.44 22.15
CA PRO A 4 -10.55 -20.58 22.83
C PRO A 4 -9.08 -20.78 22.44
N GLU A 5 -8.26 -21.14 23.40
CA GLU A 5 -6.82 -21.33 23.19
C GLU A 5 -6.52 -22.44 22.17
N ASP A 6 -7.27 -23.56 22.27
CA ASP A 6 -7.15 -24.67 21.32
C ASP A 6 -7.52 -24.27 19.87
N TYR A 7 -8.45 -23.31 19.70
CA TYR A 7 -8.77 -22.77 18.39
C TYR A 7 -7.61 -21.95 17.84
N LEU A 8 -7.01 -21.08 18.66
CA LEU A 8 -5.86 -20.27 18.25
C LEU A 8 -4.68 -21.18 17.85
N ALA A 9 -4.35 -22.17 18.65
CA ALA A 9 -3.30 -23.12 18.34
C ALA A 9 -3.54 -23.85 16.99
N ARG A 10 -4.80 -24.20 16.71
CA ARG A 10 -5.16 -24.81 15.42
C ARG A 10 -5.12 -23.81 14.26
N ALA A 11 -5.57 -22.58 14.48
CA ALA A 11 -5.62 -21.56 13.45
C ALA A 11 -4.22 -21.14 12.97
N THR A 12 -3.27 -21.07 13.88
CA THR A 12 -1.89 -20.65 13.64
C THR A 12 -0.92 -21.80 13.39
N SER A 13 -1.43 -23.01 13.19
CA SER A 13 -0.62 -24.19 12.82
C SER A 13 -0.88 -24.62 11.38
N LYS A 14 0.10 -25.26 10.76
CA LYS A 14 0.01 -25.76 9.39
C LYS A 14 -1.13 -26.77 9.23
N ARG A 15 -2.11 -26.47 8.40
CA ARG A 15 -3.22 -27.34 8.02
C ARG A 15 -3.08 -27.88 6.61
N VAL A 16 -2.57 -27.06 5.69
CA VAL A 16 -2.30 -27.45 4.32
C VAL A 16 -0.91 -26.98 3.93
N SER A 17 -0.30 -27.70 2.99
CA SER A 17 0.99 -27.31 2.43
C SER A 17 0.80 -26.33 1.28
N ASN A 18 1.62 -25.31 1.21
CA ASN A 18 1.65 -24.35 0.09
C ASN A 18 2.62 -24.78 -1.02
N TYR A 19 3.19 -25.96 -0.94
CA TYR A 19 4.24 -26.46 -1.82
C TYR A 19 3.83 -26.65 -3.28
N THR A 20 2.56 -26.51 -3.59
CA THR A 20 2.05 -26.74 -4.94
C THR A 20 1.41 -25.49 -5.52
N ARG A 21 2.15 -24.78 -6.35
CA ARG A 21 1.64 -23.91 -7.40
C ARG A 21 0.92 -22.62 -7.00
N ASN A 22 1.27 -21.98 -5.93
CA ASN A 22 0.68 -20.67 -5.71
C ASN A 22 1.75 -19.58 -5.81
N ASP A 23 1.81 -18.94 -6.98
CA ASP A 23 2.63 -17.75 -7.21
C ASP A 23 2.25 -16.58 -6.27
N TYR A 24 1.20 -16.77 -5.46
CA TYR A 24 0.71 -15.81 -4.46
C TYR A 24 1.11 -16.14 -3.03
N ALA A 25 1.69 -17.29 -2.76
CA ALA A 25 2.16 -17.60 -1.42
C ALA A 25 3.44 -16.82 -1.12
N PRO A 26 3.57 -16.20 0.08
CA PRO A 26 4.85 -15.65 0.49
C PRO A 26 5.94 -16.71 0.34
N ARG A 27 7.07 -16.37 -0.28
CA ARG A 27 8.11 -17.35 -0.65
C ARG A 27 8.65 -18.16 0.53
N LYS A 28 8.56 -17.63 1.74
CA LYS A 28 8.96 -18.31 2.97
C LYS A 28 7.79 -18.92 3.74
N SER A 29 6.63 -19.09 3.11
CA SER A 29 5.50 -19.78 3.73
C SER A 29 5.69 -21.29 3.64
N GLU A 30 5.64 -21.96 4.79
CA GLU A 30 5.69 -23.41 4.92
C GLU A 30 4.34 -24.10 4.79
N GLY A 31 3.27 -23.31 4.87
CA GLY A 31 1.90 -23.81 4.82
C GLY A 31 0.86 -22.74 5.16
N TYR A 32 -0.38 -23.19 5.31
CA TYR A 32 -1.51 -22.34 5.64
C TYR A 32 -2.35 -22.94 6.75
N GLY A 33 -2.69 -22.09 7.73
CA GLY A 33 -3.60 -22.40 8.83
C GLY A 33 -5.04 -21.96 8.53
N TYR A 34 -5.73 -21.41 9.53
CA TYR A 34 -7.04 -20.81 9.32
C TYR A 34 -6.85 -19.30 9.04
N GLN A 35 -6.63 -18.96 7.77
CA GLN A 35 -6.35 -17.61 7.27
C GLN A 35 -4.98 -17.02 7.69
N PHE A 36 -4.08 -17.86 8.20
CA PHE A 36 -2.71 -17.48 8.50
C PHE A 36 -1.72 -18.25 7.62
N TRP A 37 -0.76 -17.54 7.08
CA TRP A 37 0.41 -18.13 6.44
C TRP A 37 1.39 -18.57 7.52
N ILE A 38 1.85 -19.81 7.45
CA ILE A 38 2.81 -20.35 8.43
C ILE A 38 4.20 -20.07 7.89
N THR A 39 5.06 -19.50 8.71
CA THR A 39 6.45 -19.18 8.40
C THR A 39 7.40 -19.98 9.28
N ASP A 40 8.67 -19.91 8.99
CA ASP A 40 9.73 -20.59 9.75
C ASP A 40 9.88 -20.07 11.20
N LYS A 41 9.49 -18.81 11.44
CA LYS A 41 9.59 -18.15 12.76
C LYS A 41 8.24 -17.89 13.44
N GLY A 42 7.12 -18.23 12.77
CA GLY A 42 5.79 -17.98 13.33
C GLY A 42 4.68 -18.05 12.29
N TYR A 43 3.85 -17.03 12.22
CA TYR A 43 2.77 -16.96 11.23
C TYR A 43 2.48 -15.52 10.83
N SER A 44 1.79 -15.36 9.71
CA SER A 44 1.47 -14.04 9.19
C SER A 44 0.07 -13.95 8.62
N ALA A 45 -0.53 -12.76 8.73
CA ALA A 45 -1.65 -12.34 7.91
C ALA A 45 -1.12 -11.47 6.77
N TYR A 46 -1.58 -11.77 5.57
CA TYR A 46 -1.11 -11.16 4.35
C TYR A 46 -2.29 -10.68 3.53
N GLY A 47 -2.29 -9.41 3.19
CA GLY A 47 -3.31 -8.79 2.37
C GLY A 47 -2.72 -8.09 1.15
N MET A 48 -3.53 -8.00 0.11
CA MET A 48 -3.17 -7.36 -1.15
C MET A 48 -2.77 -5.90 -0.93
N GLY A 49 -1.76 -5.42 -1.65
CA GLY A 49 -1.30 -4.04 -1.57
C GLY A 49 -0.35 -3.78 -0.39
N SER A 50 0.35 -4.80 0.09
CA SER A 50 1.30 -4.71 1.21
C SER A 50 0.65 -4.46 2.57
N GLN A 51 -0.42 -5.20 2.85
CA GLN A 51 -1.00 -5.27 4.18
C GLN A 51 -0.41 -6.48 4.88
N TYR A 52 0.41 -6.30 5.91
CA TYR A 52 1.09 -7.38 6.61
C TYR A 52 0.92 -7.30 8.11
N ALA A 53 0.79 -8.47 8.74
CA ALA A 53 1.01 -8.65 10.15
C ALA A 53 1.84 -9.92 10.34
N PHE A 54 3.06 -9.80 10.84
CA PHE A 54 3.96 -10.90 11.17
C PHE A 54 3.95 -11.13 12.67
N PHE A 55 3.70 -12.35 13.08
CA PHE A 55 3.59 -12.77 14.47
C PHE A 55 4.75 -13.71 14.80
N PHE A 56 5.49 -13.40 15.84
CA PHE A 56 6.62 -14.16 16.36
C PHE A 56 6.36 -14.49 17.84
N PRO A 57 5.58 -15.55 18.10
CA PRO A 57 5.08 -15.84 19.46
C PRO A 57 6.17 -16.11 20.50
N ASP A 58 7.28 -16.67 20.08
CA ASP A 58 8.43 -17.01 20.96
C ASP A 58 9.17 -15.77 21.48
N LYS A 59 8.98 -14.62 20.84
CA LYS A 59 9.54 -13.33 21.25
C LYS A 59 8.49 -12.30 21.64
N ASP A 60 7.23 -12.71 21.74
CA ASP A 60 6.09 -11.79 21.95
C ASP A 60 6.15 -10.55 21.04
N LEU A 61 6.58 -10.76 19.79
CA LEU A 61 6.80 -9.71 18.81
C LEU A 61 5.71 -9.76 17.73
N LEU A 62 5.15 -8.58 17.46
CA LEU A 62 4.22 -8.33 16.36
C LEU A 62 4.73 -7.17 15.50
N PHE A 63 4.90 -7.43 14.21
CA PHE A 63 5.14 -6.39 13.23
C PHE A 63 3.88 -6.18 12.37
N VAL A 64 3.46 -4.94 12.19
CA VAL A 64 2.33 -4.57 11.32
C VAL A 64 2.76 -3.51 10.33
N CYS A 65 2.40 -3.72 9.07
CA CYS A 65 2.61 -2.75 8.00
C CYS A 65 1.32 -2.58 7.20
N THR A 66 0.99 -1.35 6.86
CA THR A 66 -0.05 -1.02 5.90
C THR A 66 0.57 -0.28 4.72
N GLY A 67 0.19 -0.63 3.53
CA GLY A 67 0.77 -0.04 2.32
C GLY A 67 -0.24 0.02 1.17
N ASP A 68 0.18 0.58 0.06
CA ASP A 68 -0.54 0.54 -1.21
C ASP A 68 0.45 0.32 -2.36
N THR A 69 0.76 -0.93 -2.64
CA THR A 69 1.67 -1.34 -3.72
C THR A 69 0.96 -2.12 -4.83
N GLN A 70 -0.34 -1.88 -4.99
CA GLN A 70 -1.20 -2.65 -5.90
C GLN A 70 -0.82 -2.53 -7.39
N VAL A 71 0.00 -1.58 -7.74
CA VAL A 71 0.46 -1.35 -9.13
C VAL A 71 1.59 -2.31 -9.52
N SER A 72 2.29 -2.88 -8.56
CA SER A 72 3.36 -3.83 -8.79
C SER A 72 2.79 -5.22 -9.07
N ALA A 73 3.16 -5.81 -10.21
CA ALA A 73 2.74 -7.16 -10.59
C ALA A 73 3.39 -8.23 -9.70
N ASP A 74 4.54 -7.90 -9.16
CA ASP A 74 5.34 -8.74 -8.27
C ASP A 74 5.25 -8.12 -6.88
N ASP A 75 4.74 -8.87 -5.92
CA ASP A 75 4.69 -8.43 -4.52
C ASP A 75 6.08 -8.53 -3.88
N PHE A 76 6.97 -7.71 -4.41
CA PHE A 76 8.35 -7.62 -3.97
C PHE A 76 8.45 -7.09 -2.54
N CYS A 77 7.48 -6.28 -2.12
CA CYS A 77 7.50 -5.66 -0.81
C CYS A 77 7.34 -6.66 0.33
N GLY A 78 6.54 -7.72 0.14
CA GLY A 78 6.31 -8.72 1.18
C GLY A 78 7.55 -9.52 1.52
N GLU A 79 8.31 -9.93 0.52
CA GLU A 79 9.57 -10.65 0.71
C GLU A 79 10.62 -9.77 1.39
N PHE A 80 10.80 -8.57 0.88
CA PHE A 80 11.73 -7.58 1.46
C PHE A 80 11.37 -7.25 2.91
N LEU A 81 10.11 -7.00 3.21
CA LEU A 81 9.66 -6.71 4.57
C LEU A 81 9.86 -7.90 5.50
N TYR A 82 9.58 -9.11 5.03
CA TYR A 82 9.80 -10.30 5.85
C TYR A 82 11.30 -10.53 6.15
N GLU A 83 12.17 -10.31 5.19
CA GLU A 83 13.63 -10.39 5.39
C GLU A 83 14.09 -9.35 6.41
N TRP A 84 13.68 -8.09 6.23
CA TRP A 84 14.03 -7.03 7.17
C TRP A 84 13.50 -7.28 8.59
N VAL A 85 12.24 -7.71 8.72
CA VAL A 85 11.66 -8.06 10.02
C VAL A 85 12.36 -9.28 10.64
N SER A 86 12.81 -10.22 9.82
CA SER A 86 13.57 -11.38 10.30
C SER A 86 14.94 -10.99 10.87
N ASP A 87 15.60 -10.00 10.28
CA ASP A 87 16.85 -9.44 10.82
C ASP A 87 16.59 -8.75 12.15
N VAL A 88 15.53 -7.93 12.23
CA VAL A 88 15.11 -7.28 13.50
C VAL A 88 14.74 -8.33 14.55
N TYR A 89 14.06 -9.39 14.17
CA TYR A 89 13.70 -10.49 15.08
C TYR A 89 14.91 -11.10 15.76
N ASP A 90 16.00 -11.30 15.05
CA ASP A 90 17.22 -11.91 15.62
C ASP A 90 17.88 -11.01 16.68
N GLU A 91 17.67 -9.69 16.57
CA GLU A 91 18.20 -8.70 17.53
C GLU A 91 17.28 -8.48 18.76
N VAL A 92 16.00 -8.89 18.70
CA VAL A 92 15.06 -8.71 19.82
C VAL A 92 15.41 -9.62 21.00
N THR A 93 15.58 -9.02 22.17
CA THR A 93 15.87 -9.70 23.41
C THR A 93 15.01 -9.18 24.56
N ASP A 94 14.89 -9.96 25.65
CA ASP A 94 14.21 -9.54 26.89
C ASP A 94 15.04 -8.57 27.74
N LYS A 95 16.23 -8.22 27.31
CA LYS A 95 17.10 -7.30 28.04
C LYS A 95 16.60 -5.87 27.88
N LYS A 96 16.58 -5.15 29.00
CA LYS A 96 16.37 -3.70 28.96
C LYS A 96 17.47 -3.08 28.07
N LEU A 97 17.07 -2.26 27.12
CA LEU A 97 18.00 -1.49 26.31
C LEU A 97 18.70 -0.45 27.18
N ASP A 98 19.94 -0.13 26.83
CA ASP A 98 20.68 0.95 27.47
C ASP A 98 19.94 2.29 27.28
N GLU A 99 20.10 3.17 28.29
CA GLU A 99 19.55 4.52 28.17
C GLU A 99 20.36 5.31 27.15
N GLY A 100 19.67 5.93 26.20
CA GLY A 100 20.28 6.70 25.11
C GLY A 100 19.27 7.59 24.42
N ASP A 101 19.73 8.34 23.45
CA ASP A 101 18.89 9.29 22.70
C ASP A 101 18.04 8.63 21.59
N ASP A 102 18.07 7.32 21.49
CA ASP A 102 17.40 6.58 20.39
C ASP A 102 15.90 6.74 20.40
N TYR A 103 15.28 6.77 21.58
CA TYR A 103 13.85 7.01 21.70
C TYR A 103 13.48 8.41 21.19
N GLU A 104 14.18 9.45 21.61
CA GLU A 104 13.91 10.83 21.18
C GLU A 104 14.20 11.00 19.68
N ASN A 105 15.22 10.33 19.17
CA ASN A 105 15.55 10.31 17.75
C ASN A 105 14.45 9.62 16.93
N LEU A 106 13.95 8.49 17.39
CA LEU A 106 12.85 7.78 16.74
C LEU A 106 11.57 8.62 16.77
N LYS A 107 11.25 9.18 17.94
CA LYS A 107 10.08 10.05 18.12
C LYS A 107 10.15 11.24 17.16
N ARG A 108 11.27 11.93 17.10
CA ARG A 108 11.45 13.04 16.16
C ARG A 108 11.28 12.60 14.71
N LYS A 109 11.88 11.48 14.29
CA LYS A 109 11.71 10.94 12.92
C LYS A 109 10.27 10.60 12.60
N THR A 110 9.52 10.06 13.56
CA THR A 110 8.10 9.73 13.34
C THR A 110 7.21 10.98 13.31
N ASP A 111 7.49 11.95 14.15
CA ASP A 111 6.74 13.23 14.18
C ASP A 111 7.02 14.08 12.92
N GLU A 112 8.22 14.03 12.38
CA GLU A 112 8.63 14.73 11.16
C GLU A 112 8.31 13.94 9.87
N PHE A 113 7.88 12.68 10.01
CA PHE A 113 7.63 11.83 8.84
C PHE A 113 6.46 12.36 8.02
N SER A 114 6.72 12.60 6.76
CA SER A 114 5.72 13.01 5.78
C SER A 114 5.94 12.24 4.47
N LEU A 115 4.90 12.16 3.66
CA LEU A 115 5.09 11.70 2.28
C LEU A 115 6.09 12.62 1.58
N PRO A 116 6.98 12.07 0.74
CA PRO A 116 7.95 12.89 0.00
C PRO A 116 7.24 13.99 -0.76
N ASP A 117 7.63 15.24 -0.50
CA ASP A 117 7.16 16.35 -1.32
C ASP A 117 7.71 16.19 -2.74
N PHE A 118 6.82 16.28 -3.69
CA PHE A 118 7.22 16.44 -5.08
C PHE A 118 6.83 17.83 -5.53
N CYS A 119 7.80 18.57 -6.01
CA CYS A 119 7.54 19.86 -6.61
C CYS A 119 8.11 19.83 -8.03
N GLY A 120 7.20 19.85 -9.00
CA GLY A 120 7.55 20.00 -10.40
C GLY A 120 7.75 21.48 -10.78
N VAL A 121 8.06 21.74 -12.03
CA VAL A 121 8.05 23.08 -12.58
C VAL A 121 6.60 23.52 -12.70
N LYS A 122 6.20 24.51 -11.89
CA LYS A 122 4.81 24.97 -11.80
C LYS A 122 4.30 25.65 -13.07
N GLN A 123 5.21 26.28 -13.83
CA GLN A 123 4.88 27.00 -15.04
C GLN A 123 5.84 26.61 -16.18
N THR A 124 5.27 26.19 -17.28
CA THR A 124 6.01 25.93 -18.53
C THR A 124 5.20 26.49 -19.68
N PRO A 125 5.83 26.86 -20.81
CA PRO A 125 5.07 27.27 -22.02
C PRO A 125 4.04 26.21 -22.44
N PHE A 126 4.37 24.94 -22.28
CA PHE A 126 3.45 23.86 -22.59
C PHE A 126 2.23 23.83 -21.64
N ALA A 127 2.44 24.09 -20.35
CA ALA A 127 1.34 24.18 -19.38
C ALA A 127 0.36 25.31 -19.75
N GLU A 128 0.86 26.47 -20.16
CA GLU A 128 0.04 27.57 -20.64
C GLU A 128 -0.70 27.22 -21.92
N GLU A 129 -0.04 26.48 -22.80
CA GLU A 129 -0.63 26.04 -24.07
C GLU A 129 -1.84 25.11 -23.85
N ILE A 130 -1.76 24.16 -22.90
CA ILE A 130 -2.81 23.16 -22.66
C ILE A 130 -3.90 23.63 -21.69
N ASN A 131 -3.62 24.64 -20.87
CA ASN A 131 -4.50 25.07 -19.78
C ASN A 131 -5.89 25.45 -20.28
N GLY A 132 -6.90 24.76 -19.75
CA GLY A 132 -8.30 24.98 -20.06
C GLY A 132 -8.77 24.49 -21.42
N LYS A 133 -7.87 24.04 -22.31
CA LYS A 133 -8.25 23.53 -23.61
C LYS A 133 -8.97 22.19 -23.51
N LYS A 134 -10.04 22.06 -24.31
CA LYS A 134 -10.82 20.82 -24.41
C LYS A 134 -10.27 19.94 -25.51
N TYR A 135 -9.94 18.68 -25.14
CA TYR A 135 -9.43 17.67 -26.06
C TYR A 135 -10.50 16.62 -26.30
N ILE A 136 -10.89 16.44 -27.55
CA ILE A 136 -11.86 15.41 -27.95
C ILE A 136 -11.11 14.11 -28.22
N LEU A 137 -11.54 13.04 -27.62
CA LEU A 137 -10.92 11.74 -27.76
C LEU A 137 -11.66 10.87 -28.79
N ARG A 138 -10.90 10.01 -29.47
CA ARG A 138 -11.49 8.89 -30.22
C ARG A 138 -12.04 7.85 -29.23
N ALA A 139 -12.85 6.92 -29.73
CA ALA A 139 -13.32 5.80 -28.92
C ALA A 139 -12.18 5.11 -28.21
N ASN A 140 -12.32 4.92 -26.90
CA ASN A 140 -11.32 4.33 -26.00
C ASN A 140 -11.97 3.45 -24.95
N GLU A 141 -11.18 2.58 -24.32
CA GLU A 141 -11.69 1.60 -23.35
C GLU A 141 -12.33 2.25 -22.10
N MET A 142 -11.93 3.44 -21.72
CA MET A 142 -12.48 4.18 -20.58
C MET A 142 -13.78 4.92 -20.94
N GLY A 143 -14.14 4.97 -22.22
CA GLY A 143 -15.33 5.68 -22.71
C GLY A 143 -15.28 7.19 -22.49
N ILE A 144 -14.07 7.76 -22.34
CA ILE A 144 -13.90 9.21 -22.17
C ILE A 144 -14.10 9.88 -23.52
N LYS A 145 -15.06 10.80 -23.60
CA LYS A 145 -15.38 11.55 -24.81
C LYS A 145 -14.47 12.72 -25.02
N TRP A 146 -14.17 13.42 -23.95
CA TRP A 146 -13.26 14.57 -23.93
C TRP A 146 -12.67 14.74 -22.53
N PHE A 147 -11.53 15.46 -22.48
CA PHE A 147 -10.96 15.94 -21.22
C PHE A 147 -10.42 17.36 -21.38
N ARG A 148 -10.15 18.00 -20.25
CA ARG A 148 -9.37 19.22 -20.13
C ARG A 148 -8.62 19.25 -18.81
N VAL A 149 -7.49 19.94 -18.80
CA VAL A 149 -6.69 20.17 -17.60
C VAL A 149 -6.75 21.66 -17.29
N TRP A 150 -7.03 21.99 -16.05
CA TRP A 150 -6.88 23.34 -15.53
C TRP A 150 -5.71 23.36 -14.58
N LEU A 151 -4.82 24.33 -14.79
CA LEU A 151 -3.63 24.55 -13.98
C LEU A 151 -3.71 25.94 -13.38
N ASN A 152 -3.50 26.02 -12.10
CA ASN A 152 -3.30 27.23 -11.32
C ASN A 152 -1.94 27.11 -10.62
N ASN A 153 -1.44 28.15 -9.95
CA ASN A 153 -0.08 28.21 -9.41
C ASN A 153 0.32 26.96 -8.57
N ASP A 154 -0.56 26.48 -7.72
CA ASP A 154 -0.26 25.36 -6.79
C ASP A 154 -1.17 24.15 -7.00
N ASP A 155 -2.25 24.33 -7.73
CA ASP A 155 -3.31 23.37 -7.90
C ASP A 155 -3.69 23.15 -9.36
N GLY A 156 -4.35 22.05 -9.61
CA GLY A 156 -5.00 21.79 -10.89
C GLY A 156 -6.22 20.90 -10.73
N PHE A 157 -6.92 20.75 -11.81
CA PHE A 157 -7.91 19.69 -11.93
C PHE A 157 -7.94 19.10 -13.33
N PHE A 158 -8.20 17.83 -13.38
CA PHE A 158 -8.49 17.09 -14.59
C PHE A 158 -9.99 16.89 -14.67
N GLU A 159 -10.61 17.39 -15.72
CA GLU A 159 -12.04 17.26 -15.96
C GLU A 159 -12.26 16.44 -17.24
N TYR A 160 -13.18 15.51 -17.20
CA TYR A 160 -13.50 14.65 -18.33
C TYR A 160 -14.98 14.26 -18.35
N GLU A 161 -15.47 13.84 -19.51
CA GLU A 161 -16.82 13.32 -19.68
C GLU A 161 -16.79 11.87 -20.16
N ASN A 162 -17.52 11.02 -19.46
CA ASN A 162 -17.82 9.66 -19.90
C ASN A 162 -19.34 9.42 -19.96
N ALA A 163 -19.78 8.15 -20.08
CA ALA A 163 -21.19 7.79 -20.11
C ALA A 163 -21.96 8.18 -18.84
N ARG A 164 -21.26 8.40 -17.71
CA ARG A 164 -21.84 8.79 -16.41
C ARG A 164 -21.81 10.30 -16.16
N GLY A 165 -21.49 11.10 -17.18
CA GLY A 165 -21.45 12.55 -17.12
C GLY A 165 -20.06 13.13 -16.90
N VAL A 166 -20.01 14.42 -16.56
CA VAL A 166 -18.76 15.15 -16.33
C VAL A 166 -18.22 14.83 -14.95
N LYS A 167 -16.93 14.56 -14.89
CA LYS A 167 -16.16 14.22 -13.69
C LYS A 167 -14.99 15.16 -13.51
N ARG A 168 -14.56 15.33 -12.26
CA ARG A 168 -13.41 16.17 -11.93
C ARG A 168 -12.53 15.50 -10.88
N LEU A 169 -11.23 15.48 -11.15
CA LEU A 169 -10.16 15.10 -10.23
C LEU A 169 -9.33 16.32 -9.90
N ASN A 170 -9.23 16.67 -8.64
CA ASN A 170 -8.34 17.73 -8.20
C ASN A 170 -6.98 17.14 -7.86
N PHE A 171 -5.90 17.87 -8.16
CA PHE A 171 -4.53 17.48 -7.83
C PHE A 171 -3.71 18.70 -7.42
N GLY A 172 -2.65 18.47 -6.65
CA GLY A 172 -1.65 19.49 -6.34
C GLY A 172 -0.49 19.46 -7.34
N LEU A 173 0.11 20.59 -7.61
CA LEU A 173 1.32 20.71 -8.44
C LEU A 173 2.59 20.62 -7.58
N CYS A 174 2.50 21.03 -6.31
CA CYS A 174 3.53 20.88 -5.30
C CYS A 174 2.89 20.36 -4.02
N GLY A 175 2.82 19.05 -3.88
CA GLY A 175 2.20 18.38 -2.74
C GLY A 175 0.90 17.65 -3.08
N TYR A 176 0.43 16.89 -2.10
CA TYR A 176 -0.77 16.06 -2.23
C TYR A 176 -2.04 16.86 -1.99
N LYS A 177 -3.07 16.57 -2.75
CA LYS A 177 -4.41 17.11 -2.53
C LYS A 177 -5.38 15.97 -2.24
N GLN A 178 -5.99 16.00 -1.08
CA GLN A 178 -6.99 15.03 -0.71
C GLN A 178 -8.30 15.27 -1.49
N GLY A 179 -8.94 14.20 -1.89
CA GLY A 179 -10.20 14.26 -2.62
C GLY A 179 -10.85 12.88 -2.71
N LYS A 180 -12.07 12.86 -3.25
CA LYS A 180 -12.73 11.61 -3.59
C LYS A 180 -12.52 11.30 -5.06
N PHE A 181 -12.19 10.04 -5.37
CA PHE A 181 -12.18 9.57 -6.74
C PHE A 181 -13.60 9.65 -7.33
N PRO A 182 -13.80 10.27 -8.50
CA PRO A 182 -15.14 10.57 -9.01
C PRO A 182 -15.86 9.38 -9.64
N GLU A 183 -15.19 8.24 -9.79
CA GLU A 183 -15.79 7.03 -10.33
C GLU A 183 -16.15 6.05 -9.23
N THR A 184 -17.27 5.37 -9.40
CA THR A 184 -17.70 4.26 -8.55
C THR A 184 -17.67 2.97 -9.35
N ASN A 185 -17.34 1.85 -8.70
CA ASN A 185 -17.27 0.54 -9.32
C ASN A 185 -16.26 0.47 -10.48
N PHE A 186 -15.14 1.17 -10.34
CA PHE A 186 -14.04 1.05 -11.27
C PHE A 186 -13.22 -0.19 -10.89
N TYR A 187 -13.24 -1.20 -11.75
CA TYR A 187 -12.43 -2.40 -11.59
C TYR A 187 -11.35 -2.40 -12.67
N SER A 188 -10.10 -2.34 -12.27
CA SER A 188 -9.01 -2.72 -13.17
C SER A 188 -8.89 -4.25 -13.21
N ARG A 189 -8.25 -4.80 -14.25
CA ARG A 189 -7.96 -6.24 -14.30
C ARG A 189 -7.07 -6.73 -13.16
N ARG A 190 -6.43 -5.82 -12.43
CA ARG A 190 -5.48 -6.15 -11.38
C ARG A 190 -6.00 -5.92 -9.99
N VAL A 191 -6.69 -4.84 -9.72
CA VAL A 191 -7.37 -4.58 -8.43
C VAL A 191 -8.30 -3.39 -8.58
N GLY A 192 -9.41 -3.37 -7.85
CA GLY A 192 -10.22 -2.18 -7.73
C GLY A 192 -9.41 -1.06 -7.08
N ILE A 193 -9.29 0.04 -7.77
CA ILE A 193 -8.82 1.28 -7.14
C ILE A 193 -10.04 1.91 -6.50
N PRO A 194 -10.01 2.17 -5.18
CA PRO A 194 -11.14 2.76 -4.47
C PRO A 194 -11.49 4.17 -4.95
#